data_49283c98c949b1e5f9dbea9fe234a712
#
_entry.id   49283c98c949b1e5f9dbea9fe234a712
#
_cell.length_a   1.000
_cell.length_b   1.000
_cell.length_c   1.000
_cell.angle_alpha   90.00
_cell.angle_beta   90.00
_cell.angle_gamma   90.00
#
_symmetry.space_group_name_H-M   'P 1'
#
loop_
_entity.id
_entity.type
_entity.pdbx_description
1 polymer ?
#
loop_
_entity_poly.entity_id
_entity_poly.type
_entity_poly.pdbx_seq_one_letter_code
_entity_poly.pdbx_strand_id
1 'polypeptide(L)'
;VIPCGARKAIVRVSCVGYITTSNTYNTGKIGSITLKEATMNLQKVIVKAVRPRTKLTHGGFQTQVQGTLLSDVGMVSDLLKQIPRVRVNADGGCSVFGKGTPEIYINGRKVTDTKELQHLSSKEVKSVDVITNPGAQYSAEVGSVIRIHTIKKQGTGLSGSLYSKYSFAEKNNWIENLNLKNG
;
A
#
# COMPACT_ATOMS: atom_id res chain seq x y z
N VAL A 1 -38.44 25.38 -29.26
CA VAL A 1 -37.92 25.78 -30.58
C VAL A 1 -36.79 26.76 -30.32
N ILE A 2 -35.58 26.42 -30.73
CA ILE A 2 -34.40 27.30 -30.61
C ILE A 2 -34.31 28.06 -31.92
N PRO A 3 -34.45 29.39 -31.93
CA PRO A 3 -34.29 30.18 -33.15
C PRO A 3 -32.80 30.16 -33.52
N CYS A 4 -32.47 29.49 -34.60
CA CYS A 4 -31.12 29.43 -35.12
C CYS A 4 -31.08 29.99 -36.54
N GLY A 5 -30.36 31.10 -36.73
CA GLY A 5 -30.12 31.68 -38.07
C GLY A 5 -29.08 30.94 -38.92
N ALA A 6 -28.47 29.89 -38.39
CA ALA A 6 -27.44 29.09 -39.06
C ALA A 6 -28.08 27.95 -39.87
N ARG A 7 -27.54 27.67 -41.05
CA ARG A 7 -28.00 26.55 -41.90
C ARG A 7 -27.59 25.17 -41.39
N LYS A 8 -26.65 25.09 -40.43
CA LYS A 8 -26.17 23.85 -39.82
C LYS A 8 -25.98 24.04 -38.32
N ALA A 9 -26.31 23.02 -37.55
CA ALA A 9 -26.13 22.99 -36.12
C ALA A 9 -25.42 21.68 -35.70
N ILE A 10 -24.51 21.78 -34.74
CA ILE A 10 -23.88 20.61 -34.11
C ILE A 10 -24.75 20.23 -32.92
N VAL A 11 -25.27 19.01 -32.96
CA VAL A 11 -26.07 18.47 -31.86
C VAL A 11 -25.24 17.44 -31.16
N ARG A 12 -24.97 17.65 -29.87
CA ARG A 12 -24.29 16.71 -28.98
C ARG A 12 -25.33 16.12 -28.02
N VAL A 13 -25.42 14.78 -28.03
CA VAL A 13 -26.34 14.04 -27.16
C VAL A 13 -25.53 13.17 -26.24
N SER A 14 -25.76 13.28 -24.92
CA SER A 14 -25.11 12.46 -23.90
C SER A 14 -26.16 11.94 -22.92
N CYS A 15 -26.02 10.68 -22.51
CA CYS A 15 -26.86 10.06 -21.51
C CYS A 15 -25.99 9.12 -20.70
N VAL A 16 -26.32 8.96 -19.41
CA VAL A 16 -25.60 8.03 -18.54
C VAL A 16 -25.76 6.59 -19.05
N GLY A 17 -24.66 5.87 -19.24
CA GLY A 17 -24.69 4.51 -19.79
C GLY A 17 -24.62 4.44 -21.32
N TYR A 18 -24.54 5.57 -22.03
CA TYR A 18 -24.46 5.63 -23.48
C TYR A 18 -23.24 6.42 -23.97
N ILE A 19 -22.77 6.06 -25.17
CA ILE A 19 -21.64 6.76 -25.80
C ILE A 19 -22.16 8.13 -26.29
N THR A 20 -21.49 9.19 -25.85
CA THR A 20 -21.78 10.55 -26.31
C THR A 20 -21.61 10.66 -27.84
N THR A 21 -22.64 11.06 -28.54
CA THR A 21 -22.62 11.22 -29.99
C THR A 21 -22.74 12.69 -30.34
N SER A 22 -21.95 13.14 -31.31
CA SER A 22 -21.94 14.53 -31.78
C SER A 22 -22.01 14.53 -33.32
N ASN A 23 -23.09 15.05 -33.86
CA ASN A 23 -23.34 15.09 -35.31
C ASN A 23 -23.77 16.46 -35.73
N THR A 24 -23.46 16.81 -36.99
CA THR A 24 -23.89 18.06 -37.62
C THR A 24 -25.15 17.82 -38.43
N TYR A 25 -26.21 18.55 -38.13
CA TYR A 25 -27.48 18.47 -38.82
C TYR A 25 -27.80 19.79 -39.52
N ASN A 26 -28.53 19.68 -40.62
CA ASN A 26 -29.12 20.88 -41.24
C ASN A 26 -30.32 21.35 -40.39
N THR A 27 -30.58 22.65 -40.40
CA THR A 27 -31.77 23.22 -39.72
C THR A 27 -33.06 22.59 -40.27
N GLY A 28 -33.87 22.03 -39.35
CA GLY A 28 -35.11 21.32 -39.68
C GLY A 28 -35.45 20.25 -38.65
N LYS A 29 -36.23 19.26 -39.06
CA LYS A 29 -36.56 18.11 -38.22
C LYS A 29 -35.38 17.14 -38.22
N ILE A 30 -34.77 16.89 -37.05
CA ILE A 30 -33.58 16.03 -36.88
C ILE A 30 -33.98 14.55 -36.84
N GLY A 31 -35.25 14.20 -36.63
CA GLY A 31 -35.65 12.80 -36.47
C GLY A 31 -35.17 12.18 -35.13
N SER A 32 -35.01 10.86 -35.08
CA SER A 32 -34.55 10.12 -33.90
C SER A 32 -33.05 9.93 -33.93
N ILE A 33 -32.41 10.18 -32.81
CA ILE A 33 -30.95 9.91 -32.59
C ILE A 33 -30.82 8.69 -31.70
N THR A 34 -30.31 7.60 -32.26
CA THR A 34 -30.06 6.36 -31.50
C THR A 34 -28.68 6.44 -30.86
N LEU A 35 -28.62 6.30 -29.55
CA LEU A 35 -27.38 6.23 -28.82
C LEU A 35 -26.96 4.75 -28.68
N LYS A 36 -25.64 4.50 -28.78
CA LYS A 36 -25.08 3.18 -28.51
C LYS A 36 -24.78 3.05 -27.02
N GLU A 37 -25.13 1.92 -26.43
CA GLU A 37 -24.83 1.65 -25.05
C GLU A 37 -23.29 1.69 -24.85
N ALA A 38 -22.85 2.41 -23.84
CA ALA A 38 -21.49 2.37 -23.38
C ALA A 38 -21.33 1.08 -22.56
N THR A 39 -21.02 -0.04 -23.22
CA THR A 39 -20.54 -1.20 -22.50
C THR A 39 -19.22 -0.81 -21.84
N MET A 40 -19.27 -0.38 -20.59
CA MET A 40 -18.09 -0.33 -19.75
C MET A 40 -17.61 -1.78 -19.60
N ASN A 41 -16.70 -2.20 -20.45
CA ASN A 41 -15.86 -3.33 -20.14
C ASN A 41 -15.04 -2.91 -18.91
N LEU A 42 -15.59 -3.14 -17.73
CA LEU A 42 -14.81 -3.24 -16.52
C LEU A 42 -13.81 -4.33 -16.82
N GLN A 43 -12.60 -3.93 -17.22
CA GLN A 43 -11.50 -4.85 -17.31
C GLN A 43 -11.45 -5.51 -15.95
N LYS A 44 -11.86 -6.79 -15.92
CA LYS A 44 -11.82 -7.60 -14.72
C LYS A 44 -10.38 -7.55 -14.24
N VAL A 45 -10.11 -6.72 -13.24
CA VAL A 45 -8.83 -6.70 -12.56
C VAL A 45 -8.74 -8.06 -11.85
N ILE A 46 -8.17 -9.04 -12.56
CA ILE A 46 -7.85 -10.32 -11.97
C ILE A 46 -6.63 -10.05 -11.10
N VAL A 47 -6.87 -9.69 -9.86
CA VAL A 47 -5.82 -9.69 -8.84
C VAL A 47 -5.44 -11.16 -8.64
N LYS A 48 -4.43 -11.62 -9.36
CA LYS A 48 -3.80 -12.92 -9.10
C LYS A 48 -3.00 -12.77 -7.81
N ALA A 49 -3.66 -12.92 -6.68
CA ALA A 49 -3.02 -12.99 -5.39
C ALA A 49 -2.16 -14.25 -5.35
N VAL A 50 -0.85 -14.09 -5.56
CA VAL A 50 0.10 -15.19 -5.43
C VAL A 50 0.42 -15.35 -3.96
N ARG A 51 0.32 -16.60 -3.45
CA ARG A 51 0.71 -16.91 -2.07
C ARG A 51 2.19 -16.61 -1.86
N PRO A 52 2.58 -16.06 -0.70
CA PRO A 52 3.97 -15.84 -0.37
C PRO A 52 4.77 -17.15 -0.47
N ARG A 53 5.92 -17.11 -1.10
CA ARG A 53 6.84 -18.25 -1.18
C ARG A 53 8.03 -17.98 -0.25
N THR A 54 8.23 -18.87 0.70
CA THR A 54 9.42 -18.85 1.56
C THR A 54 10.38 -19.94 1.09
N LYS A 55 11.63 -19.56 0.84
CA LYS A 55 12.71 -20.46 0.44
C LYS A 55 13.72 -20.53 1.56
N LEU A 56 14.24 -21.72 1.83
CA LEU A 56 15.41 -21.91 2.70
C LEU A 56 16.65 -21.36 1.99
N THR A 57 17.47 -20.64 2.75
CA THR A 57 18.77 -20.09 2.32
C THR A 57 19.85 -20.50 3.31
N HIS A 58 21.13 -20.29 2.97
CA HIS A 58 22.23 -20.54 3.90
C HIS A 58 22.06 -19.68 5.16
N GLY A 59 21.79 -20.33 6.29
CA GLY A 59 21.64 -19.68 7.59
C GLY A 59 20.28 -19.12 7.93
N GLY A 60 19.26 -19.29 7.05
CA GLY A 60 17.91 -18.76 7.32
C GLY A 60 16.90 -19.05 6.21
N PHE A 61 16.01 -18.13 5.97
CA PHE A 61 15.00 -18.24 4.92
C PHE A 61 14.66 -16.87 4.33
N GLN A 62 14.28 -16.88 3.06
CA GLN A 62 13.86 -15.71 2.30
C GLN A 62 12.39 -15.82 1.96
N THR A 63 11.62 -14.79 2.24
CA THR A 63 10.21 -14.67 1.87
C THR A 63 10.06 -13.64 0.75
N GLN A 64 9.46 -14.07 -0.36
CA GLN A 64 9.13 -13.19 -1.48
C GLN A 64 7.92 -12.34 -1.10
N VAL A 65 8.02 -11.01 -1.28
CA VAL A 65 6.96 -10.04 -0.99
C VAL A 65 6.36 -9.50 -2.28
N GLN A 66 7.20 -9.04 -3.20
CA GLN A 66 6.75 -8.47 -4.46
C GLN A 66 5.87 -9.44 -5.26
N GLY A 67 4.70 -8.96 -5.72
CA GLY A 67 3.75 -9.76 -6.47
C GLY A 67 2.98 -10.81 -5.66
N THR A 68 3.03 -10.73 -4.33
CA THR A 68 2.28 -11.58 -3.41
C THR A 68 1.30 -10.76 -2.57
N LEU A 69 0.42 -11.42 -1.82
CA LEU A 69 -0.48 -10.76 -0.85
C LEU A 69 0.26 -9.91 0.18
N LEU A 70 1.52 -10.19 0.45
CA LEU A 70 2.33 -9.44 1.40
C LEU A 70 2.66 -8.03 0.92
N SER A 71 2.61 -7.76 -0.37
CA SER A 71 2.84 -6.41 -0.92
C SER A 71 1.73 -5.41 -0.56
N ASP A 72 0.54 -5.90 -0.23
CA ASP A 72 -0.63 -5.07 0.04
C ASP A 72 -1.00 -4.96 1.53
N VAL A 73 -0.14 -5.43 2.41
CA VAL A 73 -0.36 -5.41 3.88
C VAL A 73 -0.30 -4.00 4.48
N GLY A 74 0.34 -3.05 3.78
CA GLY A 74 0.45 -1.66 4.21
C GLY A 74 1.89 -1.27 4.57
N MET A 75 2.26 -1.32 5.84
CA MET A 75 3.60 -0.96 6.33
C MET A 75 4.50 -2.18 6.50
N VAL A 76 5.82 -1.95 6.47
CA VAL A 76 6.79 -3.04 6.70
C VAL A 76 6.67 -3.63 8.10
N SER A 77 6.28 -2.86 9.10
CA SER A 77 5.99 -3.38 10.44
C SER A 77 4.89 -4.46 10.42
N ASP A 78 3.83 -4.24 9.63
CA ASP A 78 2.73 -5.20 9.49
C ASP A 78 3.13 -6.37 8.59
N LEU A 79 3.93 -6.11 7.57
CA LEU A 79 4.55 -7.14 6.75
C LEU A 79 5.38 -8.11 7.61
N LEU A 80 6.22 -7.61 8.51
CA LEU A 80 7.06 -8.43 9.37
C LEU A 80 6.25 -9.34 10.31
N LYS A 81 5.04 -8.94 10.73
CA LYS A 81 4.11 -9.81 11.50
C LYS A 81 3.68 -11.05 10.72
N GLN A 82 3.69 -10.97 9.38
CA GLN A 82 3.31 -12.07 8.49
C GLN A 82 4.51 -12.97 8.10
N ILE A 83 5.74 -12.57 8.46
CA ILE A 83 6.94 -13.37 8.17
C ILE A 83 7.07 -14.49 9.20
N PRO A 84 7.29 -15.75 8.77
CA PRO A 84 7.47 -16.85 9.69
C PRO A 84 8.58 -16.59 10.71
N ARG A 85 8.37 -16.99 11.97
CA ARG A 85 9.30 -16.88 13.09
C ARG A 85 9.67 -15.45 13.52
N VAL A 86 9.10 -14.43 12.93
CA VAL A 86 9.25 -13.02 13.34
C VAL A 86 8.05 -12.62 14.18
N ARG A 87 8.29 -11.94 15.29
CA ARG A 87 7.28 -11.29 16.13
C ARG A 87 7.56 -9.80 16.18
N VAL A 88 6.53 -9.00 16.08
CA VAL A 88 6.61 -7.54 16.22
C VAL A 88 5.78 -7.15 17.41
N ASN A 89 6.39 -6.44 18.35
CA ASN A 89 5.76 -5.95 19.56
C ASN A 89 4.92 -4.68 19.26
N ALA A 90 4.12 -4.25 20.23
CA ALA A 90 3.27 -3.06 20.09
C ALA A 90 4.10 -1.76 19.96
N ASP A 91 5.28 -1.71 20.51
CA ASP A 91 6.26 -0.63 20.43
C ASP A 91 7.04 -0.58 19.10
N GLY A 92 6.78 -1.54 18.19
CA GLY A 92 7.46 -1.68 16.91
C GLY A 92 8.78 -2.45 16.97
N GLY A 93 9.18 -2.92 18.13
CA GLY A 93 10.34 -3.79 18.29
C GLY A 93 10.10 -5.16 17.62
N CYS A 94 11.15 -5.73 17.01
CA CYS A 94 11.08 -7.04 16.38
C CYS A 94 11.87 -8.08 17.20
N SER A 95 11.39 -9.31 17.20
CA SER A 95 12.11 -10.47 17.75
C SER A 95 11.98 -11.66 16.81
N VAL A 96 13.03 -12.48 16.76
CA VAL A 96 13.04 -13.75 16.03
C VAL A 96 12.95 -14.89 17.03
N PHE A 97 12.03 -15.82 16.78
CA PHE A 97 11.78 -16.93 17.69
C PHE A 97 13.05 -17.74 17.98
N GLY A 98 13.39 -17.85 19.26
CA GLY A 98 14.56 -18.59 19.73
C GLY A 98 15.91 -17.88 19.51
N LYS A 99 15.93 -16.64 18.99
CA LYS A 99 17.13 -15.88 18.67
C LYS A 99 17.15 -14.44 19.25
N GLY A 100 16.09 -14.03 19.90
CA GLY A 100 15.99 -12.70 20.52
C GLY A 100 15.79 -11.57 19.52
N THR A 101 16.31 -10.38 19.85
CA THR A 101 16.19 -9.17 19.03
C THR A 101 17.14 -9.24 17.84
N PRO A 102 16.65 -9.16 16.59
CA PRO A 102 17.47 -9.17 15.39
C PRO A 102 18.08 -7.81 15.09
N GLU A 103 19.22 -7.77 14.43
CA GLU A 103 19.63 -6.59 13.68
C GLU A 103 18.85 -6.50 12.37
N ILE A 104 18.39 -5.30 12.03
CA ILE A 104 17.58 -5.07 10.83
C ILE A 104 18.40 -4.26 9.83
N TYR A 105 18.37 -4.69 8.57
CA TYR A 105 19.06 -4.04 7.47
C TYR A 105 18.08 -3.76 6.34
N ILE A 106 18.13 -2.55 5.78
CA ILE A 106 17.41 -2.17 4.56
C ILE A 106 18.45 -1.92 3.46
N ASN A 107 18.44 -2.74 2.43
CA ASN A 107 19.42 -2.70 1.32
C ASN A 107 20.90 -2.67 1.78
N GLY A 108 21.21 -3.39 2.86
CA GLY A 108 22.56 -3.44 3.42
C GLY A 108 22.88 -2.34 4.44
N ARG A 109 22.02 -1.33 4.62
CA ARG A 109 22.17 -0.31 5.65
C ARG A 109 21.50 -0.77 6.95
N LYS A 110 22.20 -0.74 8.06
CA LYS A 110 21.66 -1.08 9.39
C LYS A 110 20.61 -0.03 9.79
N VAL A 111 19.46 -0.48 10.23
CA VAL A 111 18.39 0.33 10.78
C VAL A 111 18.66 0.58 12.26
N THR A 112 18.79 1.83 12.64
CA THR A 112 19.04 2.23 14.04
C THR A 112 17.73 2.54 14.77
N ASP A 113 16.75 3.11 14.07
CA ASP A 113 15.43 3.43 14.62
C ASP A 113 14.35 2.57 13.95
N THR A 114 13.67 1.77 14.75
CA THR A 114 12.55 0.92 14.29
C THR A 114 11.39 1.72 13.68
N LYS A 115 11.30 3.03 13.95
CA LYS A 115 10.31 3.92 13.32
C LYS A 115 10.47 3.97 11.80
N GLU A 116 11.68 3.77 11.26
CA GLU A 116 11.90 3.68 9.81
C GLU A 116 11.04 2.58 9.17
N LEU A 117 10.80 1.48 9.88
CA LEU A 117 9.97 0.38 9.40
C LEU A 117 8.49 0.75 9.31
N GLN A 118 8.05 1.74 10.10
CA GLN A 118 6.67 2.23 10.09
C GLN A 118 6.43 3.20 8.93
N HIS A 119 7.47 3.76 8.34
CA HIS A 119 7.37 4.69 7.21
C HIS A 119 7.60 4.00 5.86
N LEU A 120 8.15 2.80 5.85
CA LEU A 120 8.40 2.04 4.63
C LEU A 120 7.16 1.24 4.24
N SER A 121 6.70 1.42 2.99
CA SER A 121 5.55 0.70 2.46
C SER A 121 5.93 -0.74 2.09
N SER A 122 5.05 -1.71 2.37
CA SER A 122 5.21 -3.10 1.93
C SER A 122 5.28 -3.25 0.41
N LYS A 123 4.66 -2.33 -0.36
CA LYS A 123 4.72 -2.28 -1.83
C LYS A 123 6.11 -2.01 -2.38
N GLU A 124 6.97 -1.37 -1.58
CA GLU A 124 8.35 -1.08 -1.94
C GLU A 124 9.30 -2.24 -1.63
N VAL A 125 8.83 -3.26 -0.92
CA VAL A 125 9.63 -4.41 -0.53
C VAL A 125 9.60 -5.49 -1.61
N LYS A 126 10.77 -5.94 -2.01
CA LYS A 126 10.96 -7.06 -2.94
C LYS A 126 10.94 -8.40 -2.22
N SER A 127 11.74 -8.52 -1.17
CA SER A 127 11.87 -9.73 -0.35
C SER A 127 12.39 -9.40 1.04
N VAL A 128 12.13 -10.30 1.97
CA VAL A 128 12.66 -10.24 3.35
C VAL A 128 13.43 -11.53 3.63
N ASP A 129 14.69 -11.38 4.05
CA ASP A 129 15.52 -12.49 4.49
C ASP A 129 15.60 -12.49 6.01
N VAL A 130 15.31 -13.61 6.62
CA VAL A 130 15.50 -13.83 8.06
C VAL A 130 16.62 -14.82 8.26
N ILE A 131 17.76 -14.34 8.77
CA ILE A 131 18.96 -15.12 9.00
C ILE A 131 18.99 -15.47 10.48
N THR A 132 18.82 -16.74 10.78
CA THR A 132 18.82 -17.27 12.16
C THR A 132 20.18 -17.76 12.60
N ASN A 133 21.11 -17.82 11.67
CA ASN A 133 22.50 -18.22 11.92
C ASN A 133 23.44 -17.27 11.15
N PRO A 134 23.61 -16.01 11.66
CA PRO A 134 24.46 -15.03 11.00
C PRO A 134 25.91 -15.51 10.99
N GLY A 135 26.54 -15.42 9.81
CA GLY A 135 27.95 -15.78 9.66
C GLY A 135 28.88 -14.69 10.23
N ALA A 136 30.20 -14.88 10.06
CA ALA A 136 31.26 -14.01 10.57
C ALA A 136 31.24 -12.56 10.07
N GLN A 137 30.38 -12.24 9.10
CA GLN A 137 30.17 -10.87 8.61
C GLN A 137 29.36 -9.99 9.57
N TYR A 138 28.73 -10.57 10.58
CA TYR A 138 27.98 -9.88 11.62
C TYR A 138 28.69 -10.00 12.97
N SER A 139 28.38 -9.10 13.90
CA SER A 139 28.92 -9.18 15.26
C SER A 139 28.55 -10.52 15.91
N ALA A 140 29.48 -11.08 16.68
CA ALA A 140 29.26 -12.34 17.40
C ALA A 140 28.10 -12.30 18.41
N GLU A 141 27.71 -11.10 18.82
CA GLU A 141 26.59 -10.87 19.75
C GLU A 141 25.22 -10.96 19.06
N VAL A 142 25.19 -10.93 17.71
CA VAL A 142 23.95 -10.89 16.94
C VAL A 142 23.42 -12.30 16.73
N GLY A 143 22.35 -12.65 17.43
CA GLY A 143 21.72 -13.97 17.32
C GLY A 143 20.91 -14.16 16.03
N SER A 144 20.46 -13.08 15.39
CA SER A 144 19.67 -13.12 14.14
C SER A 144 19.71 -11.80 13.40
N VAL A 145 19.47 -11.85 12.08
CA VAL A 145 19.48 -10.68 11.21
C VAL A 145 18.24 -10.72 10.30
N ILE A 146 17.59 -9.57 10.13
CA ILE A 146 16.51 -9.38 9.14
C ILE A 146 17.02 -8.44 8.05
N ARG A 147 17.08 -8.91 6.81
CA ARG A 147 17.42 -8.06 5.66
C ARG A 147 16.18 -7.81 4.82
N ILE A 148 15.86 -6.54 4.62
CA ILE A 148 14.76 -6.08 3.80
C ILE A 148 15.34 -5.57 2.49
N HIS A 149 14.98 -6.22 1.40
CA HIS A 149 15.36 -5.80 0.06
C HIS A 149 14.20 -5.01 -0.54
N THR A 150 14.47 -3.76 -0.94
CA THR A 150 13.45 -2.93 -1.60
C THR A 150 13.58 -3.01 -3.12
N ILE A 151 12.51 -2.66 -3.79
CA ILE A 151 12.48 -2.51 -5.24
C ILE A 151 13.24 -1.23 -5.57
N LYS A 152 14.27 -1.32 -6.41
CA LYS A 152 14.93 -0.12 -6.92
C LYS A 152 13.95 0.63 -7.82
N LYS A 153 13.57 1.84 -7.44
CA LYS A 153 12.80 2.72 -8.31
C LYS A 153 13.71 3.13 -9.48
N GLN A 154 13.41 2.65 -10.68
CA GLN A 154 14.06 3.13 -11.89
C GLN A 154 13.36 4.43 -12.28
N GLY A 155 14.03 5.56 -12.08
CA GLY A 155 13.55 6.87 -12.49
C GLY A 155 14.25 8.00 -11.75
N THR A 156 14.62 9.03 -12.46
CA THR A 156 15.00 10.35 -11.92
C THR A 156 13.73 11.11 -11.62
N GLY A 157 13.19 10.94 -10.42
CA GLY A 157 11.98 11.62 -9.98
C GLY A 157 11.96 11.81 -8.48
N LEU A 158 11.41 12.93 -8.03
CA LEU A 158 11.11 13.17 -6.62
C LEU A 158 9.92 12.31 -6.25
N SER A 159 10.08 11.36 -5.33
CA SER A 159 8.98 10.55 -4.80
C SER A 159 8.90 10.75 -3.29
N GLY A 160 7.71 11.10 -2.82
CA GLY A 160 7.39 11.24 -1.40
C GLY A 160 6.10 10.50 -1.09
N SER A 161 5.97 9.98 0.13
CA SER A 161 4.71 9.47 0.66
C SER A 161 4.33 10.26 1.89
N LEU A 162 3.07 10.73 1.94
CA LEU A 162 2.50 11.35 3.13
C LEU A 162 1.62 10.31 3.82
N TYR A 163 1.98 9.98 5.06
CA TYR A 163 1.19 9.09 5.89
C TYR A 163 0.64 9.85 7.09
N SER A 164 -0.68 9.81 7.28
CA SER A 164 -1.35 10.39 8.44
C SER A 164 -2.11 9.30 9.19
N LYS A 165 -1.78 9.10 10.45
CA LYS A 165 -2.48 8.17 11.35
C LYS A 165 -3.23 8.96 12.40
N TYR A 166 -4.56 8.95 12.34
CA TYR A 166 -5.42 9.47 13.40
C TYR A 166 -5.81 8.32 14.32
N SER A 167 -5.48 8.42 15.59
CA SER A 167 -6.00 7.54 16.63
C SER A 167 -6.97 8.34 17.48
N PHE A 168 -8.24 8.02 17.45
CA PHE A 168 -9.21 8.52 18.43
C PHE A 168 -9.06 7.67 19.69
N ALA A 169 -8.41 8.23 20.71
CA ALA A 169 -8.53 7.69 22.05
C ALA A 169 -9.84 8.25 22.62
N GLU A 170 -10.84 7.42 22.74
CA GLU A 170 -12.06 7.73 23.47
C GLU A 170 -11.67 7.86 24.95
N LYS A 171 -11.44 9.09 25.38
CA LYS A 171 -11.24 9.43 26.77
C LYS A 171 -12.60 9.40 27.48
N ASN A 172 -13.09 8.22 27.82
CA ASN A 172 -14.12 8.06 28.83
C ASN A 172 -13.52 8.22 30.23
N ASN A 173 -13.04 9.42 30.56
CA ASN A 173 -12.71 9.79 31.94
C ASN A 173 -12.99 11.27 32.14
N TRP A 174 -14.27 11.60 32.09
CA TRP A 174 -14.77 12.91 32.42
C TRP A 174 -15.66 12.88 33.65
N ILE A 175 -15.43 12.14 34.66
CA ILE A 175 -16.15 12.31 35.94
C ILE A 175 -15.27 11.67 37.00
N GLU A 176 -14.49 12.50 37.64
CA GLU A 176 -14.13 12.39 39.05
C GLU A 176 -12.89 13.22 39.33
N ASN A 177 -13.09 14.50 39.56
CA ASN A 177 -12.26 15.30 40.48
C ASN A 177 -12.73 16.75 40.48
N LEU A 178 -14.03 16.95 40.67
CA LEU A 178 -14.55 18.18 41.25
C LEU A 178 -14.56 18.00 42.79
N ASN A 179 -13.38 18.05 43.36
CA ASN A 179 -13.25 18.24 44.80
C ASN A 179 -13.34 19.76 45.07
N LEU A 180 -14.54 20.23 45.20
CA LEU A 180 -14.84 21.55 45.82
C LEU A 180 -14.42 21.50 47.25
N LYS A 181 -13.26 22.03 47.59
CA LYS A 181 -12.95 22.50 48.92
C LYS A 181 -13.67 23.82 49.14
N ASN A 182 -14.80 23.80 49.78
CA ASN A 182 -15.33 24.92 50.55
C ASN A 182 -14.76 24.80 51.96
N GLY A 183 -14.05 25.84 52.36
CA GLY A 183 -13.62 26.15 53.72
C GLY A 183 -13.44 27.63 53.81
#